data_739f5a4808df3d042e9ea53f2beee964
#
_entry.id   739f5a4808df3d042e9ea53f2beee964
#
_cell.length_a   1.000
_cell.length_b   1.000
_cell.length_c   1.000
_cell.angle_alpha   90.00
_cell.angle_beta   90.00
_cell.angle_gamma   90.00
#
_symmetry.space_group_name_H-M   'P 1'
#
loop_
_entity.id
_entity.type
_entity.pdbx_description
1 polymer ?
#
loop_
_entity_poly.entity_id
_entity_poly.type
_entity_poly.pdbx_seq_one_letter_code
_entity_poly.pdbx_strand_id
1 'polypeptide(L)'
;MNTKSHLLPIPGQMKTSAVDESVTMDNTLASKEEMVSRNRPEDLEWLRDAGLGLFIHWSLDSQLGCVISHSLVGASKDYVDRFYEELPKTLNPKKWDFDHLAELARLAGFQYAVFTTKHHNGFCLWDSRTTDFNIMNTPYGKDLVKQYAEAFRKQGIKVGLYFSPEDFRYLRSQGLTITRTPLEPYSKEVMEGYRQLLTDQMTELMTSFGKIDVMFFDGGETMYNEEGESLQQLCRRVAWDLQPGILITRGAIPTPEQQLPGVGVDFAWEGCITLGTAWQYQPTNETYKTGLHVIRLLTETRAKGGSLLLNIGPDANGELCRAQEDIIRELALWHFLNHEAIHNTRPWIITNEDSAWLLRSKDGSALYAVLFDQKDWDRGQRREFLLKSVKASPDTVVEVLGQTGELTEYRPDLDAHTYWEQQEDGLHISAMHAQRIYCGIQWRNPLVLKITHPIPAFSPLLVETENDRLTQDASSVTLFAKVDTLGSFESARLAFDFREYPGFALSSYETGWQRLPEQTVSVPGIYSYTLEGLKPGITYQYRAVLFNESNTMRGEMNLFVKE
;
A
#
# COMPACT_ATOMS: atom_id res chain seq x y z
N MET A 1 -42.92 -9.72 -10.25
CA MET A 1 -41.78 -9.69 -9.31
C MET A 1 -40.52 -9.97 -10.11
N ASN A 2 -39.63 -9.04 -10.16
CA ASN A 2 -38.48 -9.07 -11.05
C ASN A 2 -37.41 -9.98 -10.42
N THR A 3 -37.31 -11.21 -10.91
CA THR A 3 -36.38 -12.24 -10.40
C THR A 3 -34.89 -11.91 -10.63
N LYS A 4 -34.59 -10.75 -11.21
CA LYS A 4 -33.19 -10.30 -11.41
C LYS A 4 -32.54 -9.73 -10.16
N SER A 5 -33.28 -9.47 -9.09
CA SER A 5 -32.78 -8.88 -7.85
C SER A 5 -31.99 -9.82 -6.94
N HIS A 6 -31.88 -11.11 -7.30
CA HIS A 6 -31.15 -12.10 -6.50
C HIS A 6 -29.87 -12.58 -7.17
N LEU A 7 -29.52 -12.05 -8.32
CA LEU A 7 -28.21 -12.28 -8.91
C LEU A 7 -27.20 -11.42 -8.16
N LEU A 8 -26.11 -12.04 -7.74
CA LEU A 8 -24.91 -11.30 -7.34
C LEU A 8 -24.69 -10.15 -8.34
N PRO A 9 -24.26 -8.96 -7.87
CA PRO A 9 -23.96 -7.87 -8.77
C PRO A 9 -23.18 -8.40 -9.96
N ILE A 10 -23.66 -8.09 -11.15
CA ILE A 10 -22.91 -8.41 -12.35
C ILE A 10 -21.51 -7.86 -12.14
N PRO A 11 -20.43 -8.58 -12.48
CA PRO A 11 -19.07 -8.07 -12.29
C PRO A 11 -18.83 -6.65 -12.78
N GLY A 12 -19.59 -6.17 -13.78
CA GLY A 12 -19.64 -4.77 -14.17
C GLY A 12 -20.20 -3.80 -13.11
N GLN A 13 -20.99 -4.29 -12.16
CA GLN A 13 -21.46 -3.50 -11.00
C GLN A 13 -20.50 -3.58 -9.81
N MET A 14 -19.60 -4.57 -9.81
CA MET A 14 -18.47 -4.61 -8.86
C MET A 14 -17.35 -3.63 -9.23
N LYS A 15 -17.43 -2.97 -10.39
CA LYS A 15 -16.56 -1.85 -10.75
C LYS A 15 -16.79 -0.61 -9.90
N THR A 16 -17.91 -0.54 -9.21
CA THR A 16 -18.19 0.58 -8.34
C THR A 16 -17.77 0.24 -6.92
N SER A 17 -16.71 0.65 -6.46
CA SER A 17 -16.07 0.73 -5.16
C SER A 17 -14.70 0.05 -5.09
N ALA A 18 -14.59 -1.19 -4.62
CA ALA A 18 -13.28 -1.78 -4.36
C ALA A 18 -12.46 -2.08 -5.63
N VAL A 19 -13.13 -2.44 -6.73
CA VAL A 19 -12.46 -2.70 -8.01
C VAL A 19 -12.13 -1.39 -8.72
N ASP A 20 -13.04 -0.41 -8.69
CA ASP A 20 -12.81 0.89 -9.32
C ASP A 20 -11.79 1.73 -8.57
N GLU A 21 -11.76 1.66 -7.24
CA GLU A 21 -10.72 2.31 -6.45
C GLU A 21 -9.33 1.77 -6.80
N SER A 22 -9.16 0.46 -6.94
CA SER A 22 -7.87 -0.11 -7.30
C SER A 22 -7.47 0.21 -8.74
N VAL A 23 -8.41 0.20 -9.68
CA VAL A 23 -8.17 0.60 -11.09
C VAL A 23 -7.95 2.10 -11.20
N THR A 24 -8.76 2.91 -10.51
CA THR A 24 -8.63 4.36 -10.49
C THR A 24 -7.30 4.79 -9.87
N MET A 25 -6.83 4.08 -8.85
CA MET A 25 -5.55 4.37 -8.22
C MET A 25 -4.36 4.01 -9.10
N ASP A 26 -4.42 2.93 -9.85
CA ASP A 26 -3.38 2.61 -10.84
C ASP A 26 -3.40 3.62 -11.99
N ASN A 27 -4.58 4.00 -12.47
CA ASN A 27 -4.74 5.05 -13.47
C ASN A 27 -4.38 6.44 -12.93
N THR A 28 -4.54 6.69 -11.63
CA THR A 28 -4.14 7.96 -11.00
C THR A 28 -2.62 8.11 -10.95
N LEU A 29 -1.85 7.03 -11.02
CA LEU A 29 -0.41 7.12 -11.24
C LEU A 29 -0.09 7.71 -12.61
N ALA A 30 -0.92 7.45 -13.63
CA ALA A 30 -0.79 7.99 -14.98
C ALA A 30 -1.42 9.39 -15.13
N SER A 31 -2.55 9.66 -14.47
CA SER A 31 -3.31 10.92 -14.59
C SER A 31 -2.89 11.96 -13.55
N LYS A 32 -1.74 12.60 -13.74
CA LYS A 32 -1.23 13.66 -12.85
C LYS A 32 -2.08 14.95 -12.83
N GLU A 33 -3.06 15.10 -13.71
CA GLU A 33 -3.60 16.42 -14.06
C GLU A 33 -4.75 16.90 -13.17
N GLU A 34 -5.38 16.06 -12.35
CA GLU A 34 -6.63 16.44 -11.68
C GLU A 34 -6.56 16.61 -10.15
N MET A 35 -5.50 16.18 -9.49
CA MET A 35 -5.43 16.37 -8.04
C MET A 35 -4.90 17.75 -7.66
N VAL A 36 -5.80 18.68 -7.35
CA VAL A 36 -5.42 19.96 -6.72
C VAL A 36 -4.83 19.66 -5.34
N SER A 37 -3.51 19.68 -5.26
CA SER A 37 -2.76 19.43 -4.04
C SER A 37 -2.08 20.71 -3.54
N ARG A 38 -2.16 20.96 -2.22
CA ARG A 38 -1.37 21.97 -1.53
C ARG A 38 -0.25 21.36 -0.70
N ASN A 39 0.07 20.07 -0.92
CA ASN A 39 1.22 19.43 -0.29
C ASN A 39 2.50 20.15 -0.71
N ARG A 40 3.35 20.42 0.26
CA ARG A 40 4.63 21.08 -0.02
C ARG A 40 5.63 20.09 -0.59
N PRO A 41 6.52 20.51 -1.51
CA PRO A 41 7.53 19.62 -2.09
C PRO A 41 8.40 18.91 -1.04
N GLU A 42 8.76 19.60 0.05
CA GLU A 42 9.55 19.02 1.13
C GLU A 42 8.81 17.92 1.91
N ASP A 43 7.47 17.99 2.05
CA ASP A 43 6.68 16.97 2.71
C ASP A 43 6.49 15.74 1.80
N LEU A 44 6.34 15.95 0.49
CA LEU A 44 6.32 14.87 -0.50
C LEU A 44 7.66 14.15 -0.56
N GLU A 45 8.77 14.90 -0.54
CA GLU A 45 10.11 14.32 -0.54
C GLU A 45 10.39 13.56 0.77
N TRP A 46 9.91 14.09 1.91
CA TRP A 46 9.97 13.38 3.18
C TRP A 46 9.23 12.03 3.13
N LEU A 47 8.04 11.96 2.52
CA LEU A 47 7.30 10.69 2.37
C LEU A 47 8.10 9.67 1.55
N ARG A 48 8.72 10.14 0.47
CA ARG A 48 9.62 9.31 -0.35
C ARG A 48 10.84 8.81 0.44
N ASP A 49 11.36 9.60 1.37
CA ASP A 49 12.46 9.21 2.25
C ASP A 49 12.01 8.24 3.33
N ALA A 50 10.84 8.44 3.89
CA ALA A 50 10.26 7.64 4.98
C ALA A 50 10.03 6.18 4.59
N GLY A 51 9.32 5.93 3.51
CA GLY A 51 9.14 4.64 2.87
C GLY A 51 8.29 3.60 3.60
N LEU A 52 8.00 3.77 4.89
CA LEU A 52 7.22 2.83 5.70
C LEU A 52 6.36 3.56 6.74
N GLY A 53 5.05 3.35 6.69
CA GLY A 53 4.05 3.85 7.61
C GLY A 53 3.19 2.73 8.19
N LEU A 54 2.69 2.93 9.40
CA LEU A 54 1.78 2.03 10.10
C LEU A 54 0.35 2.56 9.98
N PHE A 55 -0.56 1.76 9.45
CA PHE A 55 -1.99 2.05 9.45
C PHE A 55 -2.68 1.27 10.57
N ILE A 56 -3.54 1.92 11.34
CA ILE A 56 -4.24 1.29 12.46
C ILE A 56 -5.74 1.47 12.24
N HIS A 57 -6.43 0.40 11.84
CA HIS A 57 -7.88 0.40 11.68
C HIS A 57 -8.56 -0.15 12.92
N TRP A 58 -9.40 0.66 13.52
CA TRP A 58 -10.21 0.28 14.67
C TRP A 58 -11.44 1.19 14.80
N SER A 59 -12.57 0.62 15.17
CA SER A 59 -13.79 1.36 15.48
C SER A 59 -14.67 0.55 16.43
N LEU A 60 -15.82 1.08 16.78
CA LEU A 60 -16.72 0.43 17.73
C LEU A 60 -17.23 -0.94 17.28
N ASP A 61 -17.29 -1.17 15.99
CA ASP A 61 -17.70 -2.45 15.37
C ASP A 61 -16.61 -3.53 15.37
N SER A 62 -15.41 -3.21 15.87
CA SER A 62 -14.41 -4.23 16.25
C SER A 62 -14.95 -5.22 17.29
N GLN A 63 -15.95 -4.82 18.09
CA GLN A 63 -16.67 -5.72 19.00
C GLN A 63 -17.40 -6.86 18.28
N LEU A 64 -17.85 -6.64 17.06
CA LEU A 64 -18.53 -7.65 16.25
C LEU A 64 -17.53 -8.45 15.39
N GLY A 65 -16.35 -7.88 15.13
CA GLY A 65 -15.37 -8.47 14.21
C GLY A 65 -15.89 -8.57 12.78
N CYS A 66 -16.69 -7.61 12.35
CA CYS A 66 -17.22 -7.50 11.00
C CYS A 66 -16.38 -6.54 10.14
N VAL A 67 -16.72 -6.39 8.87
CA VAL A 67 -16.08 -5.38 8.01
C VAL A 67 -16.43 -3.99 8.53
N ILE A 68 -15.41 -3.19 8.83
CA ILE A 68 -15.54 -1.87 9.46
C ILE A 68 -16.54 -1.00 8.69
N SER A 69 -17.57 -0.50 9.37
CA SER A 69 -18.68 0.34 8.85
C SER A 69 -19.51 -0.30 7.73
N HIS A 70 -18.93 -1.07 6.83
CA HIS A 70 -19.62 -1.58 5.63
C HIS A 70 -20.76 -2.55 5.93
N SER A 71 -20.76 -3.16 7.11
CA SER A 71 -21.87 -3.99 7.58
C SER A 71 -23.20 -3.23 7.72
N LEU A 72 -23.16 -1.89 7.74
CA LEU A 72 -24.36 -1.03 7.81
C LEU A 72 -25.03 -0.83 6.46
N VAL A 73 -24.30 -0.96 5.36
CA VAL A 73 -24.86 -0.74 4.01
C VAL A 73 -25.72 -1.95 3.63
N GLY A 74 -26.98 -1.71 3.28
CA GLY A 74 -27.96 -2.75 2.96
C GLY A 74 -28.47 -3.53 4.18
N ALA A 75 -28.13 -3.12 5.41
CA ALA A 75 -28.56 -3.77 6.64
C ALA A 75 -30.05 -3.47 6.96
N SER A 76 -30.66 -4.38 7.72
CA SER A 76 -32.02 -4.17 8.23
C SER A 76 -32.06 -3.02 9.23
N LYS A 77 -33.23 -2.39 9.36
CA LYS A 77 -33.44 -1.32 10.35
C LYS A 77 -33.08 -1.78 11.77
N ASP A 78 -33.46 -2.99 12.16
CA ASP A 78 -33.13 -3.56 13.47
C ASP A 78 -31.62 -3.69 13.71
N TYR A 79 -30.85 -4.16 12.70
CA TYR A 79 -29.39 -4.23 12.80
C TYR A 79 -28.78 -2.83 12.97
N VAL A 80 -29.21 -1.87 12.16
CA VAL A 80 -28.73 -0.48 12.23
C VAL A 80 -29.07 0.16 13.58
N ASP A 81 -30.29 -0.02 14.08
CA ASP A 81 -30.71 0.53 15.37
C ASP A 81 -29.84 -0.06 16.51
N ARG A 82 -29.68 -1.37 16.57
CA ARG A 82 -28.82 -2.02 17.58
C ARG A 82 -27.36 -1.62 17.45
N PHE A 83 -26.85 -1.46 16.25
CA PHE A 83 -25.47 -0.99 16.02
C PHE A 83 -25.23 0.36 16.71
N TYR A 84 -26.12 1.33 16.50
CA TYR A 84 -25.98 2.67 17.05
C TYR A 84 -26.40 2.80 18.52
N GLU A 85 -27.26 1.93 19.01
CA GLU A 85 -27.83 2.04 20.36
C GLU A 85 -27.19 1.09 21.39
N GLU A 86 -26.70 -0.09 20.96
CA GLU A 86 -26.20 -1.09 21.88
C GLU A 86 -24.66 -1.14 21.94
N LEU A 87 -23.97 -1.05 20.79
CA LEU A 87 -22.52 -1.17 20.77
C LEU A 87 -21.77 -0.12 21.60
N PRO A 88 -22.20 1.16 21.65
CA PRO A 88 -21.53 2.14 22.52
C PRO A 88 -21.62 1.79 24.00
N LYS A 89 -22.70 1.13 24.44
CA LYS A 89 -22.93 0.77 25.86
C LYS A 89 -21.99 -0.31 26.38
N THR A 90 -21.41 -1.09 25.48
CA THR A 90 -20.52 -2.21 25.82
C THR A 90 -19.05 -1.94 25.47
N LEU A 91 -18.76 -0.87 24.73
CA LEU A 91 -17.42 -0.56 24.25
C LEU A 91 -16.49 -0.15 25.40
N ASN A 92 -15.52 -1.00 25.72
CA ASN A 92 -14.56 -0.78 26.81
C ASN A 92 -13.20 -1.41 26.52
N PRO A 93 -12.41 -0.85 25.58
CA PRO A 93 -11.14 -1.42 25.13
C PRO A 93 -10.02 -1.17 26.15
N LYS A 94 -10.00 -1.91 27.26
CA LYS A 94 -9.10 -1.71 28.40
C LYS A 94 -7.65 -2.04 28.13
N LYS A 95 -7.34 -2.72 27.02
CA LYS A 95 -5.99 -3.20 26.73
C LYS A 95 -5.22 -2.35 25.71
N TRP A 96 -5.77 -1.18 25.32
CA TRP A 96 -5.01 -0.23 24.53
C TRP A 96 -3.72 0.16 25.27
N ASP A 97 -2.60 -0.14 24.63
CA ASP A 97 -1.25 0.27 25.04
C ASP A 97 -0.55 0.91 23.85
N PHE A 98 -0.83 2.19 23.62
CA PHE A 98 -0.21 2.94 22.53
C PHE A 98 1.28 3.17 22.75
N ASP A 99 1.79 3.23 23.99
CA ASP A 99 3.23 3.33 24.26
C ASP A 99 3.95 2.07 23.76
N HIS A 100 3.46 0.88 24.11
CA HIS A 100 4.02 -0.38 23.61
C HIS A 100 3.94 -0.51 22.09
N LEU A 101 2.78 -0.16 21.48
CA LEU A 101 2.60 -0.19 20.05
C LEU A 101 3.55 0.76 19.32
N ALA A 102 3.73 1.98 19.85
CA ALA A 102 4.65 2.97 19.27
C ALA A 102 6.12 2.54 19.41
N GLU A 103 6.51 1.89 20.51
CA GLU A 103 7.85 1.30 20.68
C GLU A 103 8.10 0.18 19.67
N LEU A 104 7.14 -0.71 19.48
CA LEU A 104 7.21 -1.78 18.48
C LEU A 104 7.29 -1.20 17.05
N ALA A 105 6.47 -0.20 16.75
CA ALA A 105 6.49 0.49 15.46
C ALA A 105 7.84 1.16 15.18
N ARG A 106 8.42 1.85 16.16
CA ARG A 106 9.75 2.45 16.04
C ARG A 106 10.82 1.40 15.76
N LEU A 107 10.78 0.28 16.50
CA LEU A 107 11.72 -0.83 16.31
C LEU A 107 11.61 -1.46 14.91
N ALA A 108 10.39 -1.57 14.39
CA ALA A 108 10.12 -2.10 13.05
C ALA A 108 10.42 -1.09 11.92
N GLY A 109 10.80 0.14 12.25
CA GLY A 109 11.22 1.16 11.28
C GLY A 109 10.10 2.02 10.72
N PHE A 110 8.90 1.99 11.30
CA PHE A 110 7.82 2.87 10.87
C PHE A 110 8.17 4.33 11.16
N GLN A 111 8.09 5.19 10.14
CA GLN A 111 8.42 6.61 10.22
C GLN A 111 7.21 7.48 10.54
N TYR A 112 6.02 6.99 10.25
CA TYR A 112 4.75 7.63 10.55
C TYR A 112 3.71 6.56 10.87
N ALA A 113 2.64 6.98 11.52
CA ALA A 113 1.48 6.14 11.73
C ALA A 113 0.21 6.91 11.36
N VAL A 114 -0.82 6.21 10.92
CA VAL A 114 -2.14 6.76 10.60
C VAL A 114 -3.19 5.98 11.38
N PHE A 115 -3.97 6.65 12.20
CA PHE A 115 -5.02 6.04 13.03
C PHE A 115 -6.41 6.46 12.57
N THR A 116 -7.34 5.51 12.49
CA THR A 116 -8.75 5.80 12.15
C THR A 116 -9.40 6.60 13.25
N THR A 117 -9.55 7.90 13.07
CA THR A 117 -10.24 8.77 14.06
C THR A 117 -11.76 8.67 13.95
N LYS A 118 -12.28 8.61 12.73
CA LYS A 118 -13.67 8.36 12.39
C LYS A 118 -13.74 7.60 11.06
N HIS A 119 -14.35 6.42 11.06
CA HIS A 119 -14.70 5.69 9.85
C HIS A 119 -16.13 6.03 9.40
N HIS A 120 -16.62 5.50 8.28
CA HIS A 120 -17.95 5.81 7.70
C HIS A 120 -19.12 5.62 8.68
N ASN A 121 -19.00 4.77 9.71
CA ASN A 121 -20.06 4.60 10.73
C ASN A 121 -20.34 5.86 11.56
N GLY A 122 -19.47 6.88 11.51
CA GLY A 122 -19.63 8.15 12.19
C GLY A 122 -19.21 8.14 13.67
N PHE A 123 -18.60 7.04 14.18
CA PHE A 123 -18.14 6.98 15.55
C PHE A 123 -16.81 7.70 15.74
N CYS A 124 -16.80 8.73 16.58
CA CYS A 124 -15.61 9.53 16.86
C CYS A 124 -14.76 8.91 17.97
N LEU A 125 -13.48 8.62 17.71
CA LEU A 125 -12.55 8.07 18.69
C LEU A 125 -11.88 9.13 19.58
N TRP A 126 -12.37 10.38 19.53
CA TRP A 126 -11.92 11.52 20.33
C TRP A 126 -13.07 12.17 21.08
N ASP A 127 -12.76 13.09 21.98
CA ASP A 127 -13.71 13.94 22.72
C ASP A 127 -14.34 14.98 21.78
N SER A 128 -15.21 14.51 20.88
CA SER A 128 -15.91 15.39 19.95
C SER A 128 -17.09 16.08 20.61
N ARG A 129 -17.24 17.37 20.33
CA ARG A 129 -18.38 18.20 20.75
C ARG A 129 -19.48 18.24 19.69
N THR A 130 -19.21 17.70 18.50
CA THR A 130 -20.14 17.74 17.37
C THR A 130 -21.20 16.63 17.43
N THR A 131 -20.94 15.60 18.19
CA THR A 131 -21.82 14.43 18.33
C THR A 131 -21.63 13.76 19.69
N ASP A 132 -22.70 13.17 20.23
CA ASP A 132 -22.65 12.27 21.39
C ASP A 132 -22.19 10.84 21.04
N PHE A 133 -22.11 10.51 19.74
CA PHE A 133 -21.64 9.21 19.25
C PHE A 133 -20.12 9.20 19.18
N ASN A 134 -19.50 9.21 20.36
CA ASN A 134 -18.05 9.24 20.52
C ASN A 134 -17.59 8.38 21.68
N ILE A 135 -16.28 8.13 21.75
CA ILE A 135 -15.64 7.25 22.71
C ILE A 135 -15.82 7.71 24.16
N MET A 136 -16.01 9.01 24.43
CA MET A 136 -16.20 9.54 25.77
C MET A 136 -17.54 9.13 26.39
N ASN A 137 -18.55 8.86 25.55
CA ASN A 137 -19.87 8.42 25.96
C ASN A 137 -20.02 6.88 26.01
N THR A 138 -18.90 6.18 26.19
CA THR A 138 -18.83 4.72 26.35
C THR A 138 -18.29 4.36 27.73
N PRO A 139 -18.38 3.10 28.18
CA PRO A 139 -17.73 2.65 29.42
C PRO A 139 -16.21 2.86 29.46
N TYR A 140 -15.55 3.02 28.31
CA TYR A 140 -14.13 3.34 28.26
C TYR A 140 -13.85 4.80 28.67
N GLY A 141 -14.58 5.76 28.15
CA GLY A 141 -14.59 7.16 28.57
C GLY A 141 -13.24 7.88 28.47
N LYS A 142 -12.37 7.49 27.53
CA LYS A 142 -11.06 8.14 27.32
C LYS A 142 -10.83 8.40 25.84
N ASP A 143 -10.23 9.54 25.54
CA ASP A 143 -9.87 9.95 24.18
C ASP A 143 -8.72 9.09 23.63
N LEU A 144 -9.03 8.25 22.64
CA LEU A 144 -8.05 7.35 22.01
C LEU A 144 -7.12 8.11 21.06
N VAL A 145 -7.62 9.14 20.35
CA VAL A 145 -6.81 9.94 19.42
C VAL A 145 -5.73 10.70 20.19
N LYS A 146 -6.07 11.23 21.35
CA LYS A 146 -5.11 11.90 22.24
C LYS A 146 -4.01 10.93 22.71
N GLN A 147 -4.39 9.75 23.22
CA GLN A 147 -3.44 8.75 23.70
C GLN A 147 -2.50 8.29 22.57
N TYR A 148 -3.06 8.02 21.39
CA TYR A 148 -2.31 7.66 20.21
C TYR A 148 -1.30 8.75 19.82
N ALA A 149 -1.76 9.99 19.67
CA ALA A 149 -0.90 11.09 19.20
C ALA A 149 0.26 11.37 20.18
N GLU A 150 0.00 11.30 21.50
CA GLU A 150 1.02 11.48 22.53
C GLU A 150 2.08 10.36 22.48
N ALA A 151 1.66 9.08 22.41
CA ALA A 151 2.55 7.93 22.41
C ALA A 151 3.46 7.87 21.16
N PHE A 152 2.90 8.05 19.98
CA PHE A 152 3.67 7.99 18.74
C PHE A 152 4.64 9.17 18.60
N ARG A 153 4.20 10.37 18.98
CA ARG A 153 5.08 11.55 19.01
C ARG A 153 6.26 11.39 19.97
N LYS A 154 6.03 10.78 21.15
CA LYS A 154 7.09 10.47 22.13
C LYS A 154 8.18 9.55 21.54
N GLN A 155 7.83 8.67 20.61
CA GLN A 155 8.78 7.79 19.92
C GLN A 155 9.41 8.42 18.66
N GLY A 156 9.09 9.68 18.35
CA GLY A 156 9.59 10.38 17.16
C GLY A 156 8.92 9.93 15.86
N ILE A 157 7.83 9.17 15.94
CA ILE A 157 7.03 8.75 14.78
C ILE A 157 6.06 9.88 14.44
N LYS A 158 5.99 10.28 13.17
CA LYS A 158 5.05 11.31 12.74
C LYS A 158 3.60 10.85 12.90
N VAL A 159 2.76 11.76 13.39
CA VAL A 159 1.37 11.49 13.72
C VAL A 159 0.48 11.77 12.51
N GLY A 160 -0.20 10.73 12.05
CA GLY A 160 -1.18 10.79 10.99
C GLY A 160 -2.58 10.42 11.48
N LEU A 161 -3.59 10.99 10.84
CA LEU A 161 -5.00 10.70 11.12
C LEU A 161 -5.69 10.24 9.83
N TYR A 162 -6.51 9.20 9.95
CA TYR A 162 -7.50 8.84 8.96
C TYR A 162 -8.84 9.47 9.33
N PHE A 163 -9.53 9.99 8.37
CA PHE A 163 -10.86 10.54 8.54
C PHE A 163 -11.73 10.25 7.32
N SER A 164 -12.93 9.71 7.57
CA SER A 164 -13.93 9.58 6.52
C SER A 164 -14.83 10.82 6.47
N PRO A 165 -14.89 11.52 5.33
CA PRO A 165 -15.91 12.51 5.06
C PRO A 165 -17.33 11.92 4.94
N GLU A 166 -17.43 10.62 4.64
CA GLU A 166 -18.72 9.90 4.71
C GLU A 166 -19.12 9.68 6.16
N ASP A 167 -20.41 9.87 6.48
CA ASP A 167 -20.93 9.70 7.84
C ASP A 167 -22.33 9.04 7.79
N PHE A 168 -22.35 7.73 7.98
CA PHE A 168 -23.57 6.93 7.93
C PHE A 168 -24.54 7.29 9.07
N ARG A 169 -24.03 7.77 10.21
CA ARG A 169 -24.87 8.26 11.30
C ARG A 169 -25.58 9.55 10.90
N TYR A 170 -24.86 10.46 10.22
CA TYR A 170 -25.48 11.68 9.70
C TYR A 170 -26.60 11.35 8.71
N LEU A 171 -26.33 10.48 7.72
CA LEU A 171 -27.35 10.05 6.76
C LEU A 171 -28.59 9.47 7.46
N ARG A 172 -28.38 8.58 8.43
CA ARG A 172 -29.46 8.01 9.22
C ARG A 172 -30.26 9.09 9.96
N SER A 173 -29.60 10.08 10.55
CA SER A 173 -30.26 11.16 11.30
C SER A 173 -31.15 12.04 10.41
N GLN A 174 -30.82 12.13 9.13
CA GLN A 174 -31.61 12.83 8.11
C GLN A 174 -32.69 11.94 7.46
N GLY A 175 -32.87 10.69 7.91
CA GLY A 175 -33.79 9.73 7.33
C GLY A 175 -33.38 9.23 5.93
N LEU A 176 -32.10 9.38 5.57
CA LEU A 176 -31.55 8.98 4.29
C LEU A 176 -31.04 7.54 4.32
N THR A 177 -30.96 6.93 3.14
CA THR A 177 -30.36 5.60 2.97
C THR A 177 -28.86 5.64 3.28
N ILE A 178 -28.40 4.67 4.07
CA ILE A 178 -26.97 4.49 4.34
C ILE A 178 -26.31 3.93 3.09
N THR A 179 -25.44 4.74 2.48
CA THR A 179 -24.70 4.39 1.25
C THR A 179 -23.45 5.27 1.11
N ARG A 180 -22.44 4.80 0.39
CA ARG A 180 -21.24 5.59 0.04
C ARG A 180 -21.50 6.51 -1.15
N THR A 181 -22.36 6.11 -2.08
CA THR A 181 -22.76 6.93 -3.22
C THR A 181 -24.21 7.34 -3.08
N PRO A 182 -24.54 8.64 -3.09
CA PRO A 182 -25.92 9.09 -3.03
C PRO A 182 -26.79 8.46 -4.13
N LEU A 183 -27.96 7.95 -3.77
CA LEU A 183 -28.94 7.46 -4.75
C LEU A 183 -29.60 8.60 -5.52
N GLU A 184 -29.76 9.75 -4.84
CA GLU A 184 -30.29 11.01 -5.36
C GLU A 184 -29.47 12.16 -4.74
N PRO A 185 -29.34 13.31 -5.41
CA PRO A 185 -28.67 14.47 -4.83
C PRO A 185 -29.33 14.88 -3.51
N TYR A 186 -28.49 15.19 -2.50
CA TYR A 186 -29.00 15.67 -1.22
C TYR A 186 -29.61 17.06 -1.34
N SER A 187 -30.65 17.37 -0.53
CA SER A 187 -31.17 18.72 -0.45
C SER A 187 -30.09 19.70 0.04
N LYS A 188 -30.28 20.97 -0.27
CA LYS A 188 -29.35 22.03 0.14
C LYS A 188 -29.18 22.05 1.66
N GLU A 189 -30.25 21.94 2.42
CA GLU A 189 -30.21 21.95 3.89
C GLU A 189 -29.44 20.77 4.44
N VAL A 190 -29.64 19.58 3.87
CA VAL A 190 -28.87 18.35 4.25
C VAL A 190 -27.38 18.54 3.95
N MET A 191 -27.04 19.05 2.76
CA MET A 191 -25.67 19.26 2.37
C MET A 191 -24.98 20.34 3.21
N GLU A 192 -25.65 21.46 3.49
CA GLU A 192 -25.12 22.52 4.37
C GLU A 192 -24.86 21.99 5.80
N GLY A 193 -25.81 21.25 6.38
CA GLY A 193 -25.63 20.62 7.69
C GLY A 193 -24.49 19.61 7.71
N TYR A 194 -24.34 18.82 6.64
CA TYR A 194 -23.25 17.85 6.50
C TYR A 194 -21.89 18.56 6.45
N ARG A 195 -21.77 19.57 5.61
CA ARG A 195 -20.55 20.38 5.47
C ARG A 195 -20.16 21.07 6.77
N GLN A 196 -21.16 21.59 7.52
CA GLN A 196 -20.89 22.18 8.83
C GLN A 196 -20.35 21.14 9.82
N LEU A 197 -21.00 19.97 9.92
CA LEU A 197 -20.52 18.86 10.78
C LEU A 197 -19.07 18.49 10.48
N LEU A 198 -18.72 18.32 9.21
CA LEU A 198 -17.37 17.95 8.79
C LEU A 198 -16.36 19.07 9.06
N THR A 199 -16.74 20.32 8.84
CA THR A 199 -15.90 21.48 9.15
C THR A 199 -15.57 21.56 10.64
N ASP A 200 -16.57 21.33 11.49
CA ASP A 200 -16.38 21.37 12.94
C ASP A 200 -15.52 20.21 13.42
N GLN A 201 -15.76 18.97 12.94
CA GLN A 201 -14.93 17.80 13.26
C GLN A 201 -13.49 17.96 12.79
N MET A 202 -13.26 18.45 11.58
CA MET A 202 -11.91 18.74 11.09
C MET A 202 -11.24 19.84 11.91
N THR A 203 -11.98 20.85 12.34
CA THR A 203 -11.45 21.89 13.21
C THR A 203 -11.00 21.31 14.55
N GLU A 204 -11.82 20.44 15.18
CA GLU A 204 -11.43 19.74 16.39
C GLU A 204 -10.14 18.94 16.22
N LEU A 205 -10.06 18.12 15.16
CA LEU A 205 -8.88 17.28 14.89
C LEU A 205 -7.62 18.11 14.62
N MET A 206 -7.72 19.22 13.89
CA MET A 206 -6.58 20.06 13.56
C MET A 206 -6.13 20.99 14.68
N THR A 207 -6.95 21.20 15.73
CA THR A 207 -6.62 22.16 16.80
C THR A 207 -6.39 21.53 18.17
N SER A 208 -6.87 20.29 18.41
CA SER A 208 -6.87 19.69 19.75
C SER A 208 -5.68 18.76 20.03
N PHE A 209 -4.99 18.24 19.00
CA PHE A 209 -3.97 17.19 19.16
C PHE A 209 -2.55 17.64 18.81
N GLY A 210 -2.32 18.96 18.75
CA GLY A 210 -1.03 19.53 18.34
C GLY A 210 -0.77 19.38 16.85
N LYS A 211 0.49 19.23 16.46
CA LYS A 211 0.86 19.07 15.06
C LYS A 211 0.40 17.69 14.56
N ILE A 212 -0.36 17.68 13.47
CA ILE A 212 -0.67 16.51 12.68
C ILE A 212 0.20 16.54 11.42
N ASP A 213 0.94 15.47 11.20
CA ASP A 213 1.92 15.42 10.12
C ASP A 213 1.32 14.86 8.82
N VAL A 214 0.39 13.90 8.92
CA VAL A 214 -0.22 13.21 7.78
C VAL A 214 -1.74 13.16 7.94
N MET A 215 -2.46 13.33 6.83
CA MET A 215 -3.90 13.13 6.77
C MET A 215 -4.28 12.21 5.63
N PHE A 216 -5.12 11.22 5.91
CA PHE A 216 -5.65 10.25 4.97
C PHE A 216 -7.17 10.38 4.92
N PHE A 217 -7.73 10.80 3.78
CA PHE A 217 -9.18 10.92 3.60
C PHE A 217 -9.72 9.74 2.80
N ASP A 218 -10.83 9.15 3.28
CA ASP A 218 -11.46 8.01 2.63
C ASP A 218 -12.93 8.27 2.37
N GLY A 219 -13.30 8.37 1.08
CA GLY A 219 -14.65 8.64 0.63
C GLY A 219 -15.01 10.13 0.58
N GLY A 220 -16.25 10.41 0.18
CA GLY A 220 -16.81 11.75 0.06
C GLY A 220 -16.49 12.47 -1.25
N GLU A 221 -15.84 11.80 -2.20
CA GLU A 221 -15.51 12.34 -3.53
C GLU A 221 -16.76 12.52 -4.40
N THR A 222 -17.80 11.72 -4.19
CA THR A 222 -19.03 11.71 -4.99
C THR A 222 -20.15 12.60 -4.44
N MET A 223 -19.91 13.26 -3.30
CA MET A 223 -20.91 14.07 -2.59
C MET A 223 -20.56 15.56 -2.73
N TYR A 224 -21.19 16.24 -3.71
CA TYR A 224 -20.89 17.62 -4.09
C TYR A 224 -21.96 18.60 -3.61
N ASN A 225 -21.53 19.82 -3.26
CA ASN A 225 -22.44 20.96 -3.09
C ASN A 225 -22.80 21.59 -4.46
N GLU A 226 -23.63 22.64 -4.44
CA GLU A 226 -24.08 23.36 -5.67
C GLU A 226 -22.90 24.01 -6.43
N GLU A 227 -21.81 24.36 -5.74
CA GLU A 227 -20.61 24.97 -6.31
C GLU A 227 -19.60 23.91 -6.84
N GLY A 228 -19.89 22.63 -6.72
CA GLY A 228 -19.05 21.54 -7.21
C GLY A 228 -17.89 21.17 -6.27
N GLU A 229 -17.86 21.63 -5.00
CA GLU A 229 -16.89 21.18 -4.00
C GLU A 229 -17.39 19.90 -3.32
N SER A 230 -16.62 18.80 -3.42
CA SER A 230 -16.97 17.56 -2.73
C SER A 230 -16.71 17.66 -1.21
N LEU A 231 -17.31 16.72 -0.44
CA LEU A 231 -17.07 16.65 1.00
C LEU A 231 -15.60 16.35 1.31
N GLN A 232 -14.92 15.57 0.49
CA GLN A 232 -13.49 15.31 0.65
C GLN A 232 -12.67 16.58 0.36
N GLN A 233 -12.98 17.32 -0.71
CA GLN A 233 -12.31 18.59 -1.01
C GLN A 233 -12.48 19.62 0.10
N LEU A 234 -13.67 19.72 0.69
CA LEU A 234 -13.93 20.54 1.88
C LEU A 234 -12.99 20.17 3.03
N CYS A 235 -12.93 18.88 3.40
CA CYS A 235 -12.10 18.41 4.50
C CYS A 235 -10.61 18.68 4.26
N ARG A 236 -10.12 18.44 3.04
CA ARG A 236 -8.74 18.76 2.65
C ARG A 236 -8.44 20.25 2.79
N ARG A 237 -9.36 21.09 2.31
CA ARG A 237 -9.20 22.56 2.41
C ARG A 237 -9.11 23.00 3.86
N VAL A 238 -10.02 22.56 4.73
CA VAL A 238 -10.01 22.91 6.16
C VAL A 238 -8.73 22.43 6.84
N ALA A 239 -8.23 21.21 6.53
CA ALA A 239 -7.00 20.69 7.08
C ALA A 239 -5.78 21.56 6.69
N TRP A 240 -5.63 21.91 5.40
CA TRP A 240 -4.54 22.79 4.95
C TRP A 240 -4.66 24.23 5.47
N ASP A 241 -5.87 24.76 5.61
CA ASP A 241 -6.07 26.12 6.11
C ASP A 241 -5.67 26.23 7.59
N LEU A 242 -5.91 25.19 8.40
CA LEU A 242 -5.57 25.15 9.82
C LEU A 242 -4.13 24.68 10.10
N GLN A 243 -3.62 23.75 9.28
CA GLN A 243 -2.24 23.26 9.37
C GLN A 243 -1.57 23.23 7.98
N PRO A 244 -1.03 24.34 7.47
CA PRO A 244 -0.49 24.43 6.09
C PRO A 244 0.65 23.46 5.78
N GLY A 245 1.30 22.88 6.79
CA GLY A 245 2.37 21.88 6.64
C GLY A 245 1.91 20.43 6.80
N ILE A 246 0.61 20.18 6.78
CA ILE A 246 0.09 18.80 6.81
C ILE A 246 0.23 18.15 5.43
N LEU A 247 0.78 16.92 5.41
CA LEU A 247 0.81 16.11 4.21
C LEU A 247 -0.53 15.36 4.07
N ILE A 248 -1.26 15.61 3.02
CA ILE A 248 -2.45 14.81 2.69
C ILE A 248 -2.06 13.74 1.68
N THR A 249 -2.23 12.47 2.05
CA THR A 249 -1.95 11.34 1.16
C THR A 249 -3.17 10.98 0.32
N ARG A 250 -4.10 10.14 0.78
CA ARG A 250 -5.31 9.86 0.00
C ARG A 250 -6.16 11.12 -0.19
N GLY A 251 -6.49 11.38 -1.45
CA GLY A 251 -7.16 12.58 -1.90
C GLY A 251 -6.24 13.66 -2.48
N ALA A 252 -4.90 13.56 -2.33
CA ALA A 252 -3.96 14.57 -2.83
C ALA A 252 -2.68 13.99 -3.45
N ILE A 253 -2.42 12.68 -3.31
CA ILE A 253 -1.42 11.93 -4.05
C ILE A 253 -1.99 10.55 -4.40
N PRO A 254 -1.41 9.80 -5.36
CA PRO A 254 -1.82 8.44 -5.65
C PRO A 254 -1.65 7.53 -4.43
N THR A 255 -2.72 6.78 -4.09
CA THR A 255 -2.73 5.84 -2.96
C THR A 255 -3.37 4.51 -3.36
N PRO A 256 -2.68 3.68 -4.19
CA PRO A 256 -3.17 2.37 -4.58
C PRO A 256 -3.47 1.51 -3.35
N GLU A 257 -4.54 0.74 -3.44
CA GLU A 257 -5.09 -0.05 -2.35
C GLU A 257 -5.02 -1.53 -2.67
N GLN A 258 -4.41 -2.34 -1.78
CA GLN A 258 -4.19 -3.79 -1.89
C GLN A 258 -3.38 -4.24 -3.11
N GLN A 259 -2.83 -3.33 -3.88
CA GLN A 259 -1.96 -3.62 -5.02
C GLN A 259 -0.89 -2.54 -5.15
N LEU A 260 0.14 -2.83 -5.92
CA LEU A 260 1.26 -1.92 -6.17
C LEU A 260 1.33 -1.59 -7.67
N PRO A 261 1.83 -0.41 -8.05
CA PRO A 261 2.07 -0.06 -9.44
C PRO A 261 2.90 -1.11 -10.18
N GLY A 262 2.72 -1.21 -11.49
CA GLY A 262 3.51 -2.10 -12.34
C GLY A 262 4.96 -1.64 -12.50
N VAL A 263 5.20 -0.33 -12.49
CA VAL A 263 6.49 0.31 -12.79
C VAL A 263 7.01 1.12 -11.62
N GLY A 264 8.31 1.40 -11.65
CA GLY A 264 8.92 2.41 -10.79
C GLY A 264 8.60 3.82 -11.28
N VAL A 265 8.23 4.72 -10.38
CA VAL A 265 7.88 6.10 -10.68
C VAL A 265 8.70 7.08 -9.83
N ASP A 266 8.95 8.27 -10.35
CA ASP A 266 9.76 9.30 -9.68
C ASP A 266 8.90 10.44 -9.11
N PHE A 267 7.77 10.08 -8.50
CA PHE A 267 6.93 10.98 -7.72
C PHE A 267 6.43 10.29 -6.45
N ALA A 268 5.88 11.08 -5.50
CA ALA A 268 5.38 10.55 -4.24
C ALA A 268 4.06 9.79 -4.44
N TRP A 269 3.99 8.56 -3.91
CA TRP A 269 2.79 7.75 -3.81
C TRP A 269 2.85 6.86 -2.57
N GLU A 270 1.70 6.41 -2.09
CA GLU A 270 1.57 5.61 -0.89
C GLU A 270 0.68 4.39 -1.15
N GLY A 271 1.22 3.18 -1.06
CA GLY A 271 0.43 1.94 -1.18
C GLY A 271 -0.11 1.51 0.18
N CYS A 272 -1.43 1.41 0.35
CA CYS A 272 -2.02 0.92 1.59
C CYS A 272 -2.47 -0.54 1.45
N ILE A 273 -1.90 -1.39 2.32
CA ILE A 273 -2.06 -2.84 2.24
C ILE A 273 -2.35 -3.41 3.63
N THR A 274 -3.35 -4.28 3.72
CA THR A 274 -3.70 -4.99 4.95
C THR A 274 -2.70 -6.08 5.28
N LEU A 275 -2.42 -6.26 6.56
CA LEU A 275 -1.68 -7.42 7.04
C LEU A 275 -2.50 -8.71 6.92
N GLY A 276 -3.79 -8.63 7.23
CA GLY A 276 -4.78 -9.68 7.05
C GLY A 276 -5.61 -9.52 5.78
N THR A 277 -6.82 -10.10 5.77
CA THR A 277 -7.78 -10.02 4.68
C THR A 277 -8.76 -8.85 4.82
N ALA A 278 -8.81 -8.22 5.99
CA ALA A 278 -9.66 -7.07 6.30
C ALA A 278 -8.86 -5.93 6.92
N TRP A 279 -9.44 -4.72 6.90
CA TRP A 279 -8.83 -3.54 7.51
C TRP A 279 -8.84 -3.61 9.03
N GLN A 280 -9.97 -3.92 9.64
CA GLN A 280 -10.05 -4.13 11.10
C GLN A 280 -9.99 -5.61 11.45
N TYR A 281 -9.78 -5.88 12.75
CA TYR A 281 -9.74 -7.21 13.32
C TYR A 281 -10.96 -8.06 12.97
N GLN A 282 -10.71 -9.28 12.52
CA GLN A 282 -11.71 -10.33 12.37
C GLN A 282 -11.33 -11.53 13.26
N PRO A 283 -12.22 -12.01 14.12
CA PRO A 283 -11.93 -13.14 15.01
C PRO A 283 -11.95 -14.49 14.29
N THR A 284 -12.57 -14.55 13.10
CA THR A 284 -12.75 -15.77 12.31
C THR A 284 -12.47 -15.49 10.83
N ASN A 285 -12.09 -16.52 10.09
CA ASN A 285 -11.79 -16.45 8.65
C ASN A 285 -10.66 -15.48 8.27
N GLU A 286 -9.78 -15.16 9.19
CA GLU A 286 -8.64 -14.29 8.93
C GLU A 286 -7.43 -15.10 8.47
N THR A 287 -6.75 -14.58 7.45
CA THR A 287 -5.48 -15.11 6.96
C THR A 287 -4.46 -13.98 6.86
N TYR A 288 -3.44 -14.04 7.69
CA TYR A 288 -2.38 -13.03 7.69
C TYR A 288 -1.30 -13.34 6.67
N LYS A 289 -0.74 -12.30 6.07
CA LYS A 289 0.48 -12.36 5.27
C LYS A 289 1.64 -12.83 6.16
N THR A 290 2.59 -13.56 5.60
CA THR A 290 3.81 -13.91 6.32
C THR A 290 4.75 -12.71 6.44
N GLY A 291 5.66 -12.71 7.42
CA GLY A 291 6.69 -11.67 7.53
C GLY A 291 7.51 -11.53 6.25
N LEU A 292 7.91 -12.64 5.62
CA LEU A 292 8.58 -12.64 4.33
C LEU A 292 7.76 -11.93 3.23
N HIS A 293 6.44 -12.15 3.21
CA HIS A 293 5.58 -11.47 2.22
C HIS A 293 5.50 -9.96 2.48
N VAL A 294 5.42 -9.55 3.76
CA VAL A 294 5.44 -8.12 4.15
C VAL A 294 6.76 -7.45 3.76
N ILE A 295 7.89 -8.14 4.01
CA ILE A 295 9.21 -7.64 3.60
C ILE A 295 9.29 -7.51 2.07
N ARG A 296 8.70 -8.44 1.32
CA ARG A 296 8.62 -8.35 -0.14
C ARG A 296 7.80 -7.16 -0.58
N LEU A 297 6.61 -6.95 -0.02
CA LEU A 297 5.77 -5.80 -0.33
C LEU A 297 6.48 -4.48 -0.04
N LEU A 298 7.16 -4.38 1.10
CA LEU A 298 7.96 -3.21 1.45
C LEU A 298 9.07 -2.97 0.42
N THR A 299 9.84 -4.00 0.11
CA THR A 299 10.93 -3.91 -0.86
C THR A 299 10.43 -3.51 -2.24
N GLU A 300 9.37 -4.13 -2.72
CA GLU A 300 8.74 -3.83 -4.01
C GLU A 300 8.22 -2.40 -4.06
N THR A 301 7.51 -1.96 -3.02
CA THR A 301 7.03 -0.58 -2.89
C THR A 301 8.19 0.41 -2.99
N ARG A 302 9.29 0.15 -2.29
CA ARG A 302 10.48 1.00 -2.31
C ARG A 302 11.18 0.99 -3.67
N ALA A 303 11.34 -0.18 -4.29
CA ALA A 303 11.93 -0.30 -5.63
C ALA A 303 11.11 0.43 -6.70
N LYS A 304 9.81 0.62 -6.47
CA LYS A 304 8.90 1.38 -7.32
C LYS A 304 8.72 2.85 -6.90
N GLY A 305 9.44 3.32 -5.89
CA GLY A 305 9.51 4.75 -5.47
C GLY A 305 8.48 5.19 -4.45
N GLY A 306 7.65 4.28 -3.93
CA GLY A 306 6.58 4.60 -3.00
C GLY A 306 6.90 4.42 -1.52
N SER A 307 5.91 4.73 -0.69
CA SER A 307 5.85 4.41 0.74
C SER A 307 4.80 3.34 0.99
N LEU A 308 5.12 2.31 1.76
CA LEU A 308 4.17 1.29 2.19
C LEU A 308 3.46 1.73 3.47
N LEU A 309 2.14 1.87 3.43
CA LEU A 309 1.29 2.06 4.60
C LEU A 309 0.69 0.69 4.97
N LEU A 310 1.35 -0.02 5.90
CA LEU A 310 0.99 -1.37 6.31
C LEU A 310 -0.07 -1.34 7.41
N ASN A 311 -1.22 -1.96 7.18
CA ASN A 311 -2.35 -1.92 8.09
C ASN A 311 -2.37 -3.08 9.10
N ILE A 312 -2.62 -2.72 10.35
CA ILE A 312 -2.97 -3.61 11.45
C ILE A 312 -4.38 -3.33 11.95
N GLY A 313 -5.03 -4.36 12.52
CA GLY A 313 -6.35 -4.24 13.17
C GLY A 313 -6.29 -4.82 14.58
N PRO A 314 -6.15 -4.00 15.62
CA PRO A 314 -6.28 -4.44 17.01
C PRO A 314 -7.67 -5.01 17.31
N ASP A 315 -7.76 -5.94 18.26
CA ASP A 315 -9.02 -6.58 18.67
C ASP A 315 -9.98 -5.60 19.38
N ALA A 316 -11.15 -6.08 19.77
CA ALA A 316 -12.16 -5.27 20.47
C ALA A 316 -11.67 -4.67 21.80
N ASN A 317 -10.63 -5.22 22.41
CA ASN A 317 -10.02 -4.70 23.63
C ASN A 317 -8.88 -3.69 23.36
N GLY A 318 -8.51 -3.50 22.10
CA GLY A 318 -7.39 -2.66 21.70
C GLY A 318 -6.04 -3.38 21.71
N GLU A 319 -6.02 -4.71 21.80
CA GLU A 319 -4.80 -5.52 21.85
C GLU A 319 -4.45 -6.04 20.44
N LEU A 320 -3.19 -5.95 20.08
CA LEU A 320 -2.73 -6.55 18.84
C LEU A 320 -2.70 -8.08 19.00
N CYS A 321 -3.36 -8.81 18.12
CA CYS A 321 -3.32 -10.27 18.20
C CYS A 321 -1.90 -10.78 17.92
N ARG A 322 -1.55 -11.91 18.54
CA ARG A 322 -0.21 -12.47 18.48
C ARG A 322 0.31 -12.66 17.04
N ALA A 323 -0.53 -13.08 16.12
CA ALA A 323 -0.12 -13.29 14.73
C ALA A 323 0.36 -11.98 14.07
N GLN A 324 -0.35 -10.86 14.30
CA GLN A 324 0.05 -9.55 13.80
C GLN A 324 1.34 -9.07 14.48
N GLU A 325 1.45 -9.23 15.80
CA GLU A 325 2.64 -8.83 16.55
C GLU A 325 3.88 -9.62 16.11
N ASP A 326 3.78 -10.95 15.96
CA ASP A 326 4.89 -11.80 15.52
C ASP A 326 5.42 -11.36 14.13
N ILE A 327 4.53 -10.98 13.21
CA ILE A 327 4.92 -10.49 11.88
C ILE A 327 5.64 -9.13 11.96
N ILE A 328 5.13 -8.20 12.79
CA ILE A 328 5.80 -6.90 12.99
C ILE A 328 7.17 -7.10 13.65
N ARG A 329 7.33 -8.06 14.57
CA ARG A 329 8.64 -8.39 15.17
C ARG A 329 9.60 -9.02 14.18
N GLU A 330 9.12 -9.85 13.25
CA GLU A 330 9.93 -10.39 12.17
C GLU A 330 10.40 -9.26 11.24
N LEU A 331 9.51 -8.33 10.88
CA LEU A 331 9.87 -7.13 10.13
C LEU A 331 10.90 -6.29 10.90
N ALA A 332 10.71 -6.10 12.22
CA ALA A 332 11.64 -5.34 13.05
C ALA A 332 13.06 -5.90 13.03
N LEU A 333 13.20 -7.22 13.15
CA LEU A 333 14.51 -7.88 13.09
C LEU A 333 15.16 -7.70 11.71
N TRP A 334 14.40 -7.91 10.63
CA TRP A 334 14.90 -7.71 9.27
C TRP A 334 15.28 -6.25 9.01
N HIS A 335 14.42 -5.31 9.43
CA HIS A 335 14.67 -3.87 9.28
C HIS A 335 15.90 -3.42 10.08
N PHE A 336 16.10 -3.94 11.29
CA PHE A 336 17.28 -3.62 12.11
C PHE A 336 18.60 -3.91 11.39
N LEU A 337 18.65 -4.98 10.59
CA LEU A 337 19.80 -5.34 9.78
C LEU A 337 19.93 -4.48 8.50
N ASN A 338 18.80 -4.07 7.92
CA ASN A 338 18.74 -3.61 6.53
C ASN A 338 18.14 -2.19 6.38
N HIS A 339 18.06 -1.40 7.45
CA HIS A 339 17.35 -0.10 7.48
C HIS A 339 17.80 0.87 6.39
N GLU A 340 19.09 0.90 6.06
CA GLU A 340 19.65 1.79 5.03
C GLU A 340 19.17 1.43 3.60
N ALA A 341 18.74 0.19 3.36
CA ALA A 341 18.15 -0.23 2.09
C ALA A 341 16.67 0.17 1.94
N ILE A 342 16.04 0.68 2.99
CA ILE A 342 14.62 1.04 2.99
C ILE A 342 14.41 2.55 3.02
N HIS A 343 15.09 3.24 3.94
CA HIS A 343 14.94 4.68 4.10
C HIS A 343 15.90 5.46 3.20
N ASN A 344 15.46 6.65 2.75
CA ASN A 344 16.24 7.49 1.85
C ASN A 344 16.69 6.78 0.56
N THR A 345 15.83 5.91 0.02
CA THR A 345 16.09 5.18 -1.23
C THR A 345 15.19 5.66 -2.37
N ARG A 346 15.61 5.37 -3.59
CA ARG A 346 14.92 5.69 -4.84
C ARG A 346 14.97 4.47 -5.78
N PRO A 347 14.11 4.39 -6.79
CA PRO A 347 14.19 3.35 -7.80
C PRO A 347 15.57 3.31 -8.48
N TRP A 348 16.04 2.10 -8.79
CA TRP A 348 17.12 1.90 -9.75
C TRP A 348 16.59 2.04 -11.18
N ILE A 349 17.42 1.81 -12.19
CA ILE A 349 16.98 1.85 -13.61
C ILE A 349 15.96 0.77 -13.95
N ILE A 350 15.94 -0.33 -13.21
CA ILE A 350 14.93 -1.38 -13.24
C ILE A 350 14.55 -1.76 -11.82
N THR A 351 13.36 -2.32 -11.62
CA THR A 351 12.87 -2.65 -10.29
C THR A 351 13.51 -3.91 -9.71
N ASN A 352 13.81 -4.88 -10.57
CA ASN A 352 14.38 -6.16 -10.15
C ASN A 352 15.08 -6.89 -11.30
N GLU A 353 16.02 -7.76 -10.94
CA GLU A 353 16.60 -8.81 -11.79
C GLU A 353 16.28 -10.16 -11.13
N ASP A 354 15.50 -10.98 -11.83
CA ASP A 354 14.95 -12.24 -11.28
C ASP A 354 14.34 -12.03 -9.88
N SER A 355 14.93 -12.67 -8.86
CA SER A 355 14.51 -12.57 -7.45
C SER A 355 15.21 -11.45 -6.67
N ALA A 356 16.15 -10.72 -7.26
CA ALA A 356 16.86 -9.59 -6.65
C ALA A 356 16.14 -8.28 -6.94
N TRP A 357 15.62 -7.62 -5.92
CA TRP A 357 15.01 -6.29 -6.01
C TRP A 357 16.04 -5.19 -5.81
N LEU A 358 15.97 -4.12 -6.61
CA LEU A 358 17.03 -3.13 -6.73
C LEU A 358 16.55 -1.75 -6.28
N LEU A 359 17.29 -1.17 -5.35
CA LEU A 359 17.05 0.18 -4.83
C LEU A 359 18.38 0.94 -4.78
N ARG A 360 18.38 2.21 -5.15
CA ARG A 360 19.56 3.06 -4.95
C ARG A 360 19.39 3.99 -3.76
N SER A 361 20.47 4.37 -3.11
CA SER A 361 20.45 5.48 -2.16
C SER A 361 20.01 6.77 -2.85
N LYS A 362 19.41 7.69 -2.10
CA LYS A 362 18.91 8.97 -2.61
C LYS A 362 20.00 9.78 -3.33
N ASP A 363 21.21 9.77 -2.79
CA ASP A 363 22.39 10.45 -3.34
C ASP A 363 23.08 9.68 -4.49
N GLY A 364 22.65 8.44 -4.78
CA GLY A 364 23.22 7.59 -5.81
C GLY A 364 24.54 6.92 -5.43
N SER A 365 25.02 7.08 -4.21
CA SER A 365 26.32 6.53 -3.76
C SER A 365 26.33 5.02 -3.58
N ALA A 366 25.14 4.40 -3.41
CA ALA A 366 24.98 2.96 -3.21
C ALA A 366 23.78 2.40 -3.95
N LEU A 367 23.87 1.12 -4.31
CA LEU A 367 22.78 0.27 -4.76
C LEU A 367 22.59 -0.85 -3.75
N TYR A 368 21.34 -1.15 -3.44
CA TYR A 368 20.95 -2.27 -2.59
C TYR A 368 20.24 -3.32 -3.44
N ALA A 369 20.75 -4.56 -3.41
CA ALA A 369 20.11 -5.71 -4.04
C ALA A 369 19.52 -6.62 -2.96
N VAL A 370 18.20 -6.65 -2.84
CA VAL A 370 17.46 -7.46 -1.85
C VAL A 370 17.15 -8.81 -2.45
N LEU A 371 17.77 -9.86 -1.91
CA LEU A 371 17.83 -11.20 -2.49
C LEU A 371 16.76 -12.11 -1.90
N PHE A 372 15.67 -12.36 -2.62
CA PHE A 372 14.52 -13.16 -2.14
C PHE A 372 14.67 -14.67 -2.32
N ASP A 373 15.57 -15.14 -3.20
CA ASP A 373 15.83 -16.57 -3.32
C ASP A 373 16.80 -17.03 -2.23
N GLN A 374 16.24 -17.49 -1.11
CA GLN A 374 16.99 -18.00 0.04
C GLN A 374 16.93 -19.53 0.15
N LYS A 375 16.30 -20.21 -0.82
CA LYS A 375 16.17 -21.66 -0.79
C LYS A 375 17.56 -22.29 -0.84
N ASP A 376 17.82 -23.21 0.08
CA ASP A 376 19.08 -23.98 0.19
C ASP A 376 20.35 -23.11 0.35
N TRP A 377 20.22 -21.89 0.87
CA TRP A 377 21.35 -21.03 1.20
C TRP A 377 21.52 -20.94 2.72
N ASP A 378 22.16 -21.96 3.27
CA ASP A 378 22.42 -22.05 4.70
C ASP A 378 23.60 -21.20 5.14
N ARG A 379 23.69 -20.94 6.45
CA ARG A 379 24.80 -20.24 7.05
C ARG A 379 26.14 -21.00 6.80
N GLY A 380 27.14 -20.27 6.36
CA GLY A 380 28.46 -20.78 5.97
C GLY A 380 28.52 -21.26 4.52
N GLN A 381 27.44 -21.16 3.77
CA GLN A 381 27.44 -21.44 2.34
C GLN A 381 27.61 -20.14 1.54
N ARG A 382 28.32 -20.25 0.44
CA ARG A 382 28.57 -19.19 -0.53
C ARG A 382 27.64 -19.38 -1.73
N ARG A 383 27.12 -18.25 -2.28
CA ARG A 383 26.30 -18.25 -3.47
C ARG A 383 26.77 -17.16 -4.44
N GLU A 384 26.61 -17.46 -5.72
CA GLU A 384 26.93 -16.57 -6.82
C GLU A 384 25.67 -15.83 -7.29
N PHE A 385 25.83 -14.53 -7.62
CA PHE A 385 24.80 -13.66 -8.16
C PHE A 385 25.33 -12.92 -9.38
N LEU A 386 24.47 -12.69 -10.34
CA LEU A 386 24.74 -11.88 -11.54
C LEU A 386 23.78 -10.70 -11.58
N LEU A 387 24.31 -9.48 -11.59
CA LEU A 387 23.55 -8.26 -11.80
C LEU A 387 23.95 -7.63 -13.14
N LYS A 388 23.03 -7.71 -14.12
CA LYS A 388 23.26 -7.23 -15.49
C LYS A 388 23.09 -5.72 -15.64
N SER A 389 22.26 -5.10 -14.77
CA SER A 389 21.97 -3.65 -14.82
C SER A 389 23.04 -2.78 -14.15
N VAL A 390 24.08 -3.41 -13.58
CA VAL A 390 25.08 -2.74 -12.77
C VAL A 390 26.47 -2.90 -13.37
N LYS A 391 27.20 -1.81 -13.51
CA LYS A 391 28.65 -1.80 -13.74
C LYS A 391 29.36 -1.32 -12.48
N ALA A 392 30.42 -2.01 -12.12
CA ALA A 392 31.32 -1.60 -11.07
C ALA A 392 32.26 -0.47 -11.52
N SER A 393 32.66 0.38 -10.60
CA SER A 393 33.77 1.33 -10.74
C SER A 393 35.02 0.78 -10.04
N PRO A 394 36.21 1.38 -10.22
CA PRO A 394 37.41 0.98 -9.48
C PRO A 394 37.27 1.07 -7.94
N ASP A 395 36.38 1.94 -7.47
CA ASP A 395 36.14 2.20 -6.04
C ASP A 395 34.94 1.41 -5.49
N THR A 396 34.36 0.52 -6.27
CA THR A 396 33.21 -0.30 -5.86
C THR A 396 33.60 -1.25 -4.73
N VAL A 397 32.82 -1.25 -3.68
CA VAL A 397 32.84 -2.24 -2.60
C VAL A 397 31.47 -2.95 -2.57
N VAL A 398 31.50 -4.27 -2.42
CA VAL A 398 30.29 -5.08 -2.26
C VAL A 398 30.31 -5.75 -0.89
N GLU A 399 29.26 -5.54 -0.11
CA GLU A 399 29.11 -6.13 1.22
C GLU A 399 27.71 -6.69 1.42
N VAL A 400 27.55 -7.62 2.36
CA VAL A 400 26.24 -8.08 2.83
C VAL A 400 25.88 -7.27 4.06
N LEU A 401 24.73 -6.57 4.04
CA LEU A 401 24.29 -5.74 5.17
C LEU A 401 24.16 -6.58 6.45
N GLY A 402 24.58 -6.01 7.57
CA GLY A 402 24.56 -6.64 8.87
C GLY A 402 25.70 -7.65 9.12
N GLN A 403 26.59 -7.87 8.14
CA GLN A 403 27.73 -8.79 8.27
C GLN A 403 29.07 -8.06 8.14
N THR A 404 30.08 -8.50 8.90
CA THR A 404 31.42 -7.92 8.80
C THR A 404 32.20 -8.43 7.57
N GLY A 405 31.79 -9.55 7.02
CA GLY A 405 32.56 -10.24 5.97
C GLY A 405 33.85 -10.91 6.47
N GLU A 406 34.12 -10.95 7.78
CA GLU A 406 35.39 -11.44 8.34
C GLU A 406 35.33 -12.88 8.83
N LEU A 407 34.20 -13.29 9.42
CA LEU A 407 34.08 -14.59 10.06
C LEU A 407 32.65 -15.15 10.09
N THR A 408 32.58 -16.47 10.27
CA THR A 408 31.34 -17.21 10.59
C THR A 408 31.52 -17.85 11.98
N GLU A 409 30.53 -17.61 12.89
CA GLU A 409 30.57 -18.16 14.25
C GLU A 409 30.78 -19.69 14.24
N TYR A 410 31.69 -20.18 15.05
CA TYR A 410 32.15 -21.58 15.15
C TYR A 410 32.82 -22.18 13.90
N ARG A 411 33.00 -21.40 12.84
CA ARG A 411 33.64 -21.82 11.60
C ARG A 411 34.67 -20.78 11.14
N PRO A 412 35.75 -20.55 11.94
CA PRO A 412 36.79 -19.58 11.59
C PRO A 412 37.64 -20.02 10.39
N ASP A 413 37.45 -21.24 9.93
CA ASP A 413 38.08 -21.82 8.73
C ASP A 413 37.39 -21.36 7.42
N LEU A 414 36.17 -20.81 7.52
CA LEU A 414 35.44 -20.32 6.36
C LEU A 414 35.81 -18.86 6.07
N ASP A 415 36.10 -18.60 4.81
CA ASP A 415 36.29 -17.25 4.30
C ASP A 415 34.94 -16.59 4.04
N ALA A 416 34.58 -15.62 4.88
CA ALA A 416 33.30 -14.91 4.83
C ALA A 416 33.31 -13.66 3.94
N HIS A 417 34.44 -13.27 3.33
CA HIS A 417 34.56 -12.10 2.48
C HIS A 417 33.60 -12.19 1.28
N THR A 418 33.06 -11.07 0.87
CA THR A 418 32.31 -10.95 -0.38
C THR A 418 33.28 -10.61 -1.51
N TYR A 419 33.20 -11.35 -2.61
CA TYR A 419 33.99 -11.14 -3.81
C TYR A 419 33.14 -10.69 -4.97
N TRP A 420 33.69 -9.91 -5.87
CA TRP A 420 33.02 -9.51 -7.08
C TRP A 420 33.99 -9.36 -8.26
N GLU A 421 33.46 -9.52 -9.46
CA GLU A 421 34.18 -9.33 -10.71
C GLU A 421 33.26 -8.76 -11.77
N GLN A 422 33.71 -7.72 -12.49
CA GLN A 422 32.98 -7.20 -13.63
C GLN A 422 33.32 -8.02 -14.87
N GLN A 423 32.31 -8.65 -15.48
CA GLN A 423 32.44 -9.38 -16.74
C GLN A 423 31.59 -8.72 -17.83
N GLU A 424 31.62 -9.26 -19.08
CA GLU A 424 30.86 -8.70 -20.19
C GLU A 424 29.35 -8.78 -20.00
N ASP A 425 28.86 -9.82 -19.33
CA ASP A 425 27.45 -10.10 -19.10
C ASP A 425 26.89 -9.42 -17.83
N GLY A 426 27.75 -8.81 -17.00
CA GLY A 426 27.33 -8.09 -15.80
C GLY A 426 28.33 -8.11 -14.64
N LEU A 427 27.85 -7.72 -13.47
CA LEU A 427 28.58 -7.76 -12.22
C LEU A 427 28.34 -9.11 -11.53
N HIS A 428 29.37 -9.95 -11.50
CA HIS A 428 29.36 -11.21 -10.78
C HIS A 428 29.74 -11.00 -9.31
N ILE A 429 28.95 -11.54 -8.39
CA ILE A 429 29.13 -11.37 -6.95
C ILE A 429 29.08 -12.72 -6.27
N SER A 430 30.09 -13.01 -5.45
CA SER A 430 30.18 -14.21 -4.62
C SER A 430 30.04 -13.82 -3.15
N ALA A 431 28.93 -14.16 -2.52
CA ALA A 431 28.60 -13.77 -1.14
C ALA A 431 28.32 -14.97 -0.23
N MET A 432 28.70 -14.87 1.04
CA MET A 432 28.44 -15.88 2.04
C MET A 432 27.34 -15.44 3.00
N HIS A 433 26.43 -16.36 3.34
CA HIS A 433 25.53 -16.18 4.48
C HIS A 433 26.31 -16.52 5.77
N ALA A 434 26.91 -15.52 6.41
CA ALA A 434 27.83 -15.72 7.54
C ALA A 434 27.16 -15.51 8.91
N GLN A 435 26.15 -14.64 9.01
CA GLN A 435 25.55 -14.24 10.28
C GLN A 435 24.57 -15.30 10.82
N ARG A 436 24.61 -15.54 12.13
CA ARG A 436 23.67 -16.41 12.83
C ARG A 436 22.54 -15.58 13.42
N ILE A 437 21.41 -15.57 12.74
CA ILE A 437 20.21 -14.83 13.19
C ILE A 437 19.37 -15.68 14.16
N TYR A 438 19.15 -16.96 13.83
CA TYR A 438 18.40 -17.90 14.67
C TYR A 438 19.23 -19.13 15.03
N CYS A 439 18.87 -19.74 16.17
CA CYS A 439 19.46 -20.99 16.61
C CYS A 439 18.67 -22.18 16.05
N GLY A 440 19.32 -23.01 15.23
CA GLY A 440 18.75 -24.23 14.68
C GLY A 440 17.61 -24.05 13.66
N ILE A 441 17.34 -22.82 13.25
CA ILE A 441 16.35 -22.48 12.24
C ILE A 441 17.04 -21.73 11.10
N GLN A 442 16.72 -22.11 9.88
CA GLN A 442 17.18 -21.43 8.69
C GLN A 442 16.60 -20.01 8.61
N TRP A 443 17.43 -19.03 8.32
CA TRP A 443 16.98 -17.68 8.00
C TRP A 443 16.31 -17.67 6.62
N ARG A 444 15.05 -17.25 6.55
CA ARG A 444 14.25 -17.28 5.32
C ARG A 444 14.03 -15.91 4.70
N ASN A 445 14.31 -14.84 5.46
CA ASN A 445 14.15 -13.48 4.98
C ASN A 445 15.32 -13.08 4.08
N PRO A 446 15.13 -12.14 3.13
CA PRO A 446 16.16 -11.79 2.18
C PRO A 446 17.39 -11.19 2.85
N LEU A 447 18.57 -11.54 2.34
CA LEU A 447 19.80 -10.81 2.57
C LEU A 447 19.88 -9.65 1.59
N VAL A 448 20.61 -8.60 1.96
CA VAL A 448 20.79 -7.41 1.14
C VAL A 448 22.26 -7.21 0.83
N LEU A 449 22.58 -7.13 -0.46
CA LEU A 449 23.89 -6.68 -0.92
C LEU A 449 23.87 -5.16 -1.05
N LYS A 450 24.90 -4.51 -0.54
CA LYS A 450 25.21 -3.11 -0.77
C LYS A 450 26.39 -3.00 -1.72
N ILE A 451 26.20 -2.24 -2.80
CA ILE A 451 27.18 -2.01 -3.86
C ILE A 451 27.45 -0.53 -3.92
N THR A 452 28.66 -0.10 -3.57
CA THR A 452 29.01 1.33 -3.60
C THR A 452 29.40 1.77 -5.01
N HIS A 453 29.19 3.06 -5.33
CA HIS A 453 29.51 3.68 -6.62
C HIS A 453 28.97 2.89 -7.84
N PRO A 454 27.68 2.51 -7.85
CA PRO A 454 27.10 1.74 -8.92
C PRO A 454 26.95 2.59 -10.18
N ILE A 455 27.22 2.03 -11.35
CA ILE A 455 27.04 2.67 -12.64
C ILE A 455 25.94 1.91 -13.40
N PRO A 456 24.90 2.58 -13.94
CA PRO A 456 23.92 1.94 -14.81
C PRO A 456 24.59 1.29 -16.02
N ALA A 457 24.29 0.01 -16.26
CA ALA A 457 24.90 -0.74 -17.36
C ALA A 457 24.23 -0.43 -18.72
N PHE A 458 22.96 -0.03 -18.72
CA PHE A 458 22.17 0.26 -19.91
C PHE A 458 21.02 1.24 -19.60
N SER A 459 20.38 1.78 -20.64
CA SER A 459 19.08 2.44 -20.54
C SER A 459 17.97 1.40 -20.61
N PRO A 460 16.96 1.40 -19.71
CA PRO A 460 15.97 0.33 -19.64
C PRO A 460 14.95 0.36 -20.78
N LEU A 461 14.27 -0.78 -20.98
CA LEU A 461 13.01 -0.85 -21.70
C LEU A 461 11.93 -0.08 -20.94
N LEU A 462 10.97 0.57 -21.64
CA LEU A 462 9.80 1.17 -21.00
C LEU A 462 8.54 0.78 -21.75
N VAL A 463 7.50 0.37 -21.01
CA VAL A 463 6.21 -0.06 -21.54
C VAL A 463 5.09 0.41 -20.62
N GLU A 464 3.99 0.89 -21.22
CA GLU A 464 2.74 1.22 -20.55
C GLU A 464 1.67 0.19 -20.94
N THR A 465 0.80 -0.13 -20.00
CA THR A 465 -0.43 -0.90 -20.28
C THR A 465 -1.53 0.10 -20.62
N GLU A 466 -2.04 0.07 -21.86
CA GLU A 466 -3.03 1.02 -22.35
C GLU A 466 -4.45 0.55 -22.01
N ASN A 467 -5.05 1.08 -20.97
CA ASN A 467 -6.40 0.72 -20.57
C ASN A 467 -7.48 1.42 -21.39
N ASP A 468 -7.28 2.68 -21.74
CA ASP A 468 -8.25 3.50 -22.48
C ASP A 468 -8.53 2.98 -23.90
N ARG A 469 -7.64 2.14 -24.43
CA ARG A 469 -7.76 1.52 -25.76
C ARG A 469 -8.36 0.13 -25.72
N LEU A 470 -8.57 -0.47 -24.54
CA LEU A 470 -9.16 -1.80 -24.43
C LEU A 470 -10.49 -1.86 -25.16
N THR A 471 -10.66 -2.83 -26.06
CA THR A 471 -11.90 -3.05 -26.80
C THR A 471 -12.43 -4.45 -26.54
N GLN A 472 -13.75 -4.58 -26.47
CA GLN A 472 -14.45 -5.84 -26.25
C GLN A 472 -15.56 -6.04 -27.28
N ASP A 473 -15.74 -7.30 -27.69
CA ASP A 473 -16.94 -7.78 -28.38
C ASP A 473 -17.47 -9.05 -27.68
N ALA A 474 -18.53 -9.66 -28.21
CA ALA A 474 -19.14 -10.83 -27.59
C ALA A 474 -18.16 -12.02 -27.45
N SER A 475 -17.13 -12.13 -28.27
CA SER A 475 -16.23 -13.30 -28.36
C SER A 475 -14.81 -13.01 -27.90
N SER A 476 -14.37 -11.75 -27.92
CA SER A 476 -12.97 -11.38 -27.70
C SER A 476 -12.77 -10.12 -26.88
N VAL A 477 -11.55 -9.93 -26.42
CA VAL A 477 -11.05 -8.70 -25.79
C VAL A 477 -9.69 -8.39 -26.38
N THR A 478 -9.48 -7.17 -26.86
CA THR A 478 -8.18 -6.72 -27.37
C THR A 478 -7.52 -5.81 -26.34
N LEU A 479 -6.35 -6.24 -25.87
CA LEU A 479 -5.47 -5.54 -24.95
C LEU A 479 -4.47 -4.70 -25.75
N PHE A 480 -4.07 -3.57 -25.20
CA PHE A 480 -3.10 -2.68 -25.84
C PHE A 480 -1.94 -2.34 -24.89
N ALA A 481 -0.76 -2.17 -25.47
CA ALA A 481 0.44 -1.72 -24.81
C ALA A 481 1.14 -0.65 -25.64
N LYS A 482 1.70 0.34 -24.99
CA LYS A 482 2.56 1.35 -25.60
C LYS A 482 4.00 1.06 -25.18
N VAL A 483 4.85 0.79 -26.17
CA VAL A 483 6.30 0.72 -25.98
C VAL A 483 6.86 2.12 -26.18
N ASP A 484 7.33 2.73 -25.08
CA ASP A 484 7.87 4.09 -25.11
C ASP A 484 9.30 4.12 -25.64
N THR A 485 10.12 3.15 -25.21
CA THR A 485 11.50 3.02 -25.66
C THR A 485 12.01 1.60 -25.51
N LEU A 486 12.94 1.24 -26.38
CA LEU A 486 13.74 0.02 -26.27
C LEU A 486 15.06 0.25 -25.50
N GLY A 487 15.29 1.47 -25.00
CA GLY A 487 16.51 1.80 -24.26
C GLY A 487 17.77 1.57 -25.08
N SER A 488 18.69 0.80 -24.52
CA SER A 488 19.97 0.43 -25.18
C SER A 488 19.87 -0.77 -26.12
N PHE A 489 18.67 -1.28 -26.41
CA PHE A 489 18.48 -2.55 -27.14
C PHE A 489 17.87 -2.35 -28.51
N GLU A 490 18.28 -3.17 -29.50
CA GLU A 490 17.73 -3.13 -30.86
C GLU A 490 16.33 -3.74 -30.95
N SER A 491 16.03 -4.70 -30.07
CA SER A 491 14.73 -5.36 -30.03
C SER A 491 14.41 -5.90 -28.64
N ALA A 492 13.13 -6.15 -28.42
CA ALA A 492 12.61 -6.77 -27.21
C ALA A 492 11.44 -7.71 -27.57
N ARG A 493 11.00 -8.50 -26.60
CA ARG A 493 9.77 -9.28 -26.66
C ARG A 493 8.70 -8.60 -25.84
N LEU A 494 7.52 -8.45 -26.42
CA LEU A 494 6.32 -7.95 -25.77
C LEU A 494 5.33 -9.08 -25.58
N ALA A 495 4.76 -9.18 -24.41
CA ALA A 495 3.66 -10.07 -24.07
C ALA A 495 2.68 -9.36 -23.12
N PHE A 496 1.57 -10.02 -22.83
CA PHE A 496 0.71 -9.63 -21.71
C PHE A 496 0.67 -10.76 -20.69
N ASP A 497 0.79 -10.40 -19.40
CA ASP A 497 0.39 -11.27 -18.31
C ASP A 497 -1.08 -10.99 -17.99
N PHE A 498 -1.89 -12.04 -17.77
CA PHE A 498 -3.28 -11.90 -17.36
C PHE A 498 -3.67 -12.99 -16.35
N ARG A 499 -4.71 -12.74 -15.56
CA ARG A 499 -5.33 -13.70 -14.63
C ARG A 499 -6.79 -13.35 -14.35
N GLU A 500 -7.59 -14.30 -13.86
CA GLU A 500 -8.85 -13.96 -13.18
C GLU A 500 -8.51 -13.12 -11.94
N TYR A 501 -9.28 -12.06 -11.67
CA TYR A 501 -9.07 -11.21 -10.51
C TYR A 501 -9.24 -12.01 -9.22
N PRO A 502 -8.20 -12.13 -8.38
CA PRO A 502 -8.25 -13.01 -7.20
C PRO A 502 -9.05 -12.43 -6.03
N GLY A 503 -9.63 -11.25 -6.20
CA GLY A 503 -10.30 -10.50 -5.15
C GLY A 503 -9.39 -9.50 -4.45
N PHE A 504 -9.99 -8.51 -3.81
CA PHE A 504 -9.33 -7.36 -3.21
C PHE A 504 -8.15 -7.73 -2.28
N ALA A 505 -8.40 -8.58 -1.28
CA ALA A 505 -7.38 -8.94 -0.29
C ALA A 505 -6.20 -9.77 -0.86
N LEU A 506 -6.37 -10.39 -2.02
CA LEU A 506 -5.37 -11.26 -2.64
C LEU A 506 -4.70 -10.65 -3.85
N SER A 507 -5.11 -9.44 -4.27
CA SER A 507 -4.58 -8.78 -5.46
C SER A 507 -3.09 -8.42 -5.35
N SER A 508 -2.56 -8.26 -4.13
CA SER A 508 -1.14 -8.02 -3.86
C SER A 508 -0.24 -9.25 -4.09
N TYR A 509 -0.80 -10.45 -4.28
CA TYR A 509 0.00 -11.64 -4.51
C TYR A 509 0.35 -11.80 -6.00
N GLU A 510 1.60 -12.10 -6.30
CA GLU A 510 2.12 -12.35 -7.67
C GLU A 510 1.83 -13.78 -8.17
N THR A 511 0.76 -14.42 -7.72
CA THR A 511 0.37 -15.77 -8.11
C THR A 511 -0.75 -15.78 -9.16
N GLY A 512 -0.82 -16.84 -9.97
CA GLY A 512 -1.90 -17.06 -10.92
C GLY A 512 -1.77 -16.35 -12.26
N TRP A 513 -0.70 -15.59 -12.49
CA TRP A 513 -0.45 -14.95 -13.78
C TRP A 513 -0.16 -15.97 -14.88
N GLN A 514 -0.78 -15.78 -16.03
CA GLN A 514 -0.54 -16.52 -17.26
C GLN A 514 0.03 -15.56 -18.29
N ARG A 515 1.14 -15.96 -18.93
CA ARG A 515 1.74 -15.18 -19.99
C ARG A 515 1.15 -15.55 -21.34
N LEU A 516 0.70 -14.55 -22.08
CA LEU A 516 0.22 -14.69 -23.44
C LEU A 516 1.39 -14.85 -24.43
N PRO A 517 1.14 -15.32 -25.67
CA PRO A 517 2.16 -15.42 -26.70
C PRO A 517 2.92 -14.11 -26.91
N GLU A 518 4.22 -14.26 -27.08
CA GLU A 518 5.17 -13.17 -27.25
C GLU A 518 5.22 -12.67 -28.69
N GLN A 519 5.44 -11.36 -28.87
CA GLN A 519 5.74 -10.77 -30.18
C GLN A 519 7.06 -9.98 -30.11
N THR A 520 7.84 -10.01 -31.19
CA THR A 520 9.07 -9.23 -31.29
C THR A 520 8.75 -7.78 -31.61
N VAL A 521 9.38 -6.87 -30.88
CA VAL A 521 9.26 -5.42 -31.03
C VAL A 521 10.64 -4.84 -31.31
N SER A 522 10.76 -4.07 -32.41
CA SER A 522 12.00 -3.41 -32.83
C SER A 522 11.87 -1.89 -32.96
N VAL A 523 10.69 -1.34 -32.69
CA VAL A 523 10.43 0.11 -32.71
C VAL A 523 9.44 0.48 -31.61
N PRO A 524 9.54 1.67 -31.01
CA PRO A 524 8.50 2.21 -30.15
C PRO A 524 7.15 2.33 -30.86
N GLY A 525 6.04 2.18 -30.13
CA GLY A 525 4.71 2.28 -30.72
C GLY A 525 3.63 1.56 -29.91
N ILE A 526 2.42 1.52 -30.46
CA ILE A 526 1.28 0.82 -29.89
C ILE A 526 1.20 -0.59 -30.47
N TYR A 527 1.04 -1.55 -29.58
CA TYR A 527 0.92 -2.97 -29.87
C TYR A 527 -0.33 -3.54 -29.23
N SER A 528 -0.87 -4.61 -29.79
CA SER A 528 -2.08 -5.23 -29.26
C SER A 528 -2.01 -6.76 -29.26
N TYR A 529 -2.88 -7.36 -28.44
CA TYR A 529 -3.13 -8.80 -28.42
C TYR A 529 -4.62 -9.06 -28.19
N THR A 530 -5.21 -9.93 -28.99
CA THR A 530 -6.62 -10.29 -28.88
C THR A 530 -6.76 -11.62 -28.12
N LEU A 531 -7.53 -11.61 -27.04
CA LEU A 531 -7.89 -12.74 -26.20
C LEU A 531 -9.28 -13.26 -26.59
N GLU A 532 -9.39 -14.57 -26.72
CA GLU A 532 -10.66 -15.27 -26.98
C GLU A 532 -10.96 -16.26 -25.86
N GLY A 533 -12.21 -16.71 -25.76
CA GLY A 533 -12.63 -17.76 -24.82
C GLY A 533 -12.71 -17.33 -23.36
N LEU A 534 -12.74 -16.04 -23.08
CA LEU A 534 -12.94 -15.51 -21.74
C LEU A 534 -14.40 -15.72 -21.28
N LYS A 535 -14.57 -15.98 -19.98
CA LYS A 535 -15.90 -16.21 -19.38
C LYS A 535 -16.63 -14.87 -19.18
N PRO A 536 -17.86 -14.72 -19.69
CA PRO A 536 -18.69 -13.55 -19.44
C PRO A 536 -18.92 -13.33 -17.95
N GLY A 537 -18.94 -12.06 -17.55
CA GLY A 537 -19.19 -11.66 -16.17
C GLY A 537 -18.00 -11.84 -15.21
N ILE A 538 -16.84 -12.32 -15.68
CA ILE A 538 -15.63 -12.46 -14.86
C ILE A 538 -14.77 -11.21 -15.00
N THR A 539 -14.22 -10.75 -13.86
CA THR A 539 -13.21 -9.70 -13.81
C THR A 539 -11.82 -10.31 -14.02
N TYR A 540 -11.06 -9.71 -14.90
CA TYR A 540 -9.68 -10.11 -15.21
C TYR A 540 -8.71 -8.97 -14.91
N GLN A 541 -7.52 -9.35 -14.42
CA GLN A 541 -6.36 -8.45 -14.35
C GLN A 541 -5.43 -8.72 -15.50
N TYR A 542 -4.80 -7.67 -16.03
CA TYR A 542 -3.78 -7.79 -17.07
C TYR A 542 -2.75 -6.67 -16.96
N ARG A 543 -1.57 -6.92 -17.53
CA ARG A 543 -0.48 -5.95 -17.66
C ARG A 543 0.38 -6.27 -18.87
N ALA A 544 0.91 -5.26 -19.52
CA ALA A 544 1.94 -5.43 -20.55
C ALA A 544 3.27 -5.83 -19.93
N VAL A 545 4.06 -6.66 -20.61
CA VAL A 545 5.40 -7.06 -20.21
C VAL A 545 6.33 -6.96 -21.39
N LEU A 546 7.33 -6.09 -21.31
CA LEU A 546 8.37 -5.90 -22.31
C LEU A 546 9.70 -6.41 -21.75
N PHE A 547 10.37 -7.32 -22.44
CA PHE A 547 11.54 -7.99 -21.88
C PHE A 547 12.54 -8.45 -22.93
N ASN A 548 13.76 -8.64 -22.50
CA ASN A 548 14.84 -9.32 -23.22
C ASN A 548 15.69 -10.12 -22.21
N GLU A 549 16.88 -10.58 -22.60
CA GLU A 549 17.76 -11.36 -21.74
C GLU A 549 18.34 -10.59 -20.55
N SER A 550 18.32 -9.26 -20.60
CA SER A 550 18.94 -8.40 -19.58
C SER A 550 17.93 -7.67 -18.70
N ASN A 551 16.68 -7.53 -19.14
CA ASN A 551 15.73 -6.61 -18.53
C ASN A 551 14.28 -7.09 -18.76
N THR A 552 13.46 -7.04 -17.71
CA THR A 552 12.01 -7.26 -17.77
C THR A 552 11.30 -6.06 -17.15
N MET A 553 10.53 -5.36 -17.96
CA MET A 553 9.68 -4.24 -17.49
C MET A 553 8.21 -4.61 -17.63
N ARG A 554 7.42 -4.16 -16.66
CA ARG A 554 5.97 -4.39 -16.63
C ARG A 554 5.27 -3.04 -16.64
N GLY A 555 4.24 -2.91 -17.44
CA GLY A 555 3.30 -1.78 -17.37
C GLY A 555 2.37 -1.91 -16.16
N GLU A 556 1.56 -0.90 -15.97
CA GLU A 556 0.55 -0.90 -14.91
C GLU A 556 -0.40 -2.08 -15.03
N MET A 557 -0.90 -2.49 -13.87
CA MET A 557 -1.87 -3.56 -13.74
C MET A 557 -3.28 -2.98 -13.88
N ASN A 558 -4.01 -3.41 -14.88
CA ASN A 558 -5.36 -2.94 -15.17
C ASN A 558 -6.39 -4.07 -15.00
N LEU A 559 -7.65 -3.66 -14.88
CA LEU A 559 -8.79 -4.56 -14.75
C LEU A 559 -9.78 -4.35 -15.89
N PHE A 560 -10.42 -5.42 -16.31
CA PHE A 560 -11.63 -5.36 -17.13
C PHE A 560 -12.61 -6.44 -16.73
N VAL A 561 -13.88 -6.22 -17.00
CA VAL A 561 -14.93 -7.23 -16.88
C VAL A 561 -15.28 -7.70 -18.28
N LYS A 562 -15.28 -9.01 -18.52
CA LYS A 562 -15.76 -9.57 -19.78
C LYS A 562 -17.28 -9.38 -19.87
N GLU A 563 -17.73 -8.64 -20.88
CA GLU A 563 -19.14 -8.43 -21.20
C GLU A 563 -19.82 -9.69 -21.74
#